data_0454baee8c49d5d31f11af3e1ff3493e
#
_entry.id   0454baee8c49d5d31f11af3e1ff3493e
#
_cell.length_a   1.000
_cell.length_b   1.000
_cell.length_c   1.000
_cell.angle_alpha   90.00
_cell.angle_beta   90.00
_cell.angle_gamma   90.00
#
_symmetry.space_group_name_H-M   'P 1'
#
loop_
_entity.id
_entity.type
_entity.pdbx_description
1 polymer ?
#
loop_
_entity_poly.entity_id
_entity_poly.type
_entity_poly.pdbx_seq_one_letter_code
_entity_poly.pdbx_strand_id
1 'polypeptide(L)'
;KSSRIHAGSIIKAINGETVTKDMDISQLLNDMARKKTLVTLKDGTEETVLPITSSQFSSLLYDRWVRRCQHIVDSVSGGRLGYVHLQSMNDASFRTIYSDMLGKYNLRDGCVIDTRWNGGGRLHEDVEILTSGKKYLTQMVRGTAMCDMPSRRYNKPTIMLQCEANYSNAHGTPWVYKHMGIGKLVGAPVPGTMTSV
;
A
#
# COMPACT_ATOMS: atom_id res chain seq x y z
N LYS A 1 -0.08 26.24 -5.21
CA LYS A 1 -1.44 26.80 -5.30
C LYS A 1 -2.43 25.66 -5.12
N SER A 2 -3.44 25.83 -4.29
CA SER A 2 -4.56 24.87 -4.20
C SER A 2 -5.41 24.99 -5.47
N SER A 3 -5.83 23.85 -6.05
CA SER A 3 -6.77 23.85 -7.18
C SER A 3 -8.12 24.43 -6.78
N ARG A 4 -8.75 25.13 -7.70
CA ARG A 4 -10.14 25.59 -7.58
C ARG A 4 -11.14 24.51 -7.98
N ILE A 5 -10.65 23.46 -8.64
CA ILE A 5 -11.46 22.28 -9.00
C ILE A 5 -11.50 21.34 -7.79
N HIS A 6 -12.69 20.98 -7.37
CA HIS A 6 -12.93 20.09 -6.23
C HIS A 6 -14.07 19.11 -6.50
N ALA A 7 -14.27 18.16 -5.61
CA ALA A 7 -15.37 17.20 -5.75
C ALA A 7 -16.72 17.93 -5.85
N GLY A 8 -17.51 17.62 -6.88
CA GLY A 8 -18.77 18.30 -7.19
C GLY A 8 -18.66 19.42 -8.21
N SER A 9 -17.46 19.87 -8.61
CA SER A 9 -17.29 20.81 -9.72
C SER A 9 -17.79 20.20 -11.03
N ILE A 10 -18.57 20.98 -11.79
CA ILE A 10 -19.14 20.57 -13.08
C ILE A 10 -18.30 21.16 -14.20
N ILE A 11 -17.67 20.30 -15.00
CA ILE A 11 -16.88 20.69 -16.16
C ILE A 11 -17.84 21.11 -17.29
N LYS A 12 -17.65 22.31 -17.86
CA LYS A 12 -18.37 22.85 -18.98
C LYS A 12 -17.61 22.67 -20.29
N ALA A 13 -16.29 22.88 -20.27
CA ALA A 13 -15.46 22.75 -21.47
C ALA A 13 -14.03 22.33 -21.11
N ILE A 14 -13.35 21.70 -22.07
CA ILE A 14 -11.93 21.34 -22.01
C ILE A 14 -11.26 21.92 -23.27
N ASN A 15 -10.24 22.76 -23.08
CA ASN A 15 -9.53 23.49 -24.15
C ASN A 15 -10.50 24.25 -25.10
N GLY A 16 -11.60 24.78 -24.56
CA GLY A 16 -12.62 25.51 -25.34
C GLY A 16 -13.70 24.61 -25.97
N GLU A 17 -13.52 23.28 -25.99
CA GLU A 17 -14.50 22.33 -26.51
C GLU A 17 -15.52 21.98 -25.45
N THR A 18 -16.80 22.18 -25.77
CA THR A 18 -17.90 21.99 -24.82
C THR A 18 -18.14 20.51 -24.53
N VAL A 19 -18.16 20.15 -23.26
CA VAL A 19 -18.50 18.81 -22.79
C VAL A 19 -20.02 18.67 -22.79
N THR A 20 -20.54 17.70 -23.55
CA THR A 20 -21.96 17.37 -23.62
C THR A 20 -22.27 16.10 -22.83
N LYS A 21 -23.54 15.87 -22.54
CA LYS A 21 -24.00 14.71 -21.76
C LYS A 21 -23.62 13.35 -22.40
N ASP A 22 -23.63 13.29 -23.73
CA ASP A 22 -23.45 12.06 -24.51
C ASP A 22 -21.99 11.91 -25.03
N MET A 23 -21.12 12.85 -24.68
CA MET A 23 -19.72 12.83 -25.11
C MET A 23 -18.89 11.92 -24.21
N ASP A 24 -18.06 11.10 -24.83
CA ASP A 24 -16.96 10.44 -24.12
C ASP A 24 -15.82 11.45 -23.87
N ILE A 25 -15.71 11.92 -22.64
CA ILE A 25 -14.70 12.88 -22.21
C ILE A 25 -13.25 12.40 -22.47
N SER A 26 -13.05 11.08 -22.59
CA SER A 26 -11.74 10.49 -22.90
C SER A 26 -11.19 11.01 -24.24
N GLN A 27 -12.06 11.32 -25.20
CA GLN A 27 -11.67 11.85 -26.50
C GLN A 27 -10.96 13.20 -26.38
N LEU A 28 -11.37 14.03 -25.41
CA LEU A 28 -10.76 15.34 -25.16
C LEU A 28 -9.47 15.23 -24.32
N LEU A 29 -9.23 14.11 -23.70
CA LEU A 29 -8.11 13.86 -22.78
C LEU A 29 -7.06 12.90 -23.34
N ASN A 30 -7.33 12.26 -24.49
CA ASN A 30 -6.34 11.40 -25.14
C ASN A 30 -5.08 12.20 -25.48
N ASP A 31 -3.92 11.60 -25.18
CA ASP A 31 -2.59 12.21 -25.37
C ASP A 31 -2.37 13.55 -24.64
N MET A 32 -3.23 13.92 -23.70
CA MET A 32 -3.11 15.16 -22.93
C MET A 32 -2.32 15.01 -21.63
N ALA A 33 -1.89 13.80 -21.27
CA ALA A 33 -1.09 13.59 -20.06
C ALA A 33 0.17 14.49 -20.06
N ARG A 34 0.36 15.23 -18.95
CA ARG A 34 1.45 16.20 -18.74
C ARG A 34 1.42 17.43 -19.68
N LYS A 35 0.36 17.64 -20.47
CA LYS A 35 0.18 18.85 -21.28
C LYS A 35 -0.76 19.82 -20.56
N LYS A 36 -0.49 21.11 -20.67
CA LYS A 36 -1.37 22.14 -20.11
C LYS A 36 -2.76 22.03 -20.74
N THR A 37 -3.78 21.83 -19.93
CA THR A 37 -5.16 21.65 -20.37
C THR A 37 -6.03 22.65 -19.63
N LEU A 38 -6.74 23.50 -20.37
CA LEU A 38 -7.68 24.46 -19.81
C LEU A 38 -9.00 23.77 -19.50
N VAL A 39 -9.43 23.85 -18.26
CA VAL A 39 -10.73 23.35 -17.81
C VAL A 39 -11.60 24.54 -17.44
N THR A 40 -12.77 24.66 -18.09
CA THR A 40 -13.78 25.66 -17.79
C THR A 40 -14.93 24.99 -17.03
N LEU A 41 -15.26 25.49 -15.85
CA LEU A 41 -16.37 25.00 -15.02
C LEU A 41 -17.70 25.69 -15.38
N LYS A 42 -18.80 25.11 -14.95
CA LYS A 42 -20.15 25.64 -15.21
C LYS A 42 -20.37 27.03 -14.57
N ASP A 43 -19.71 27.34 -13.48
CA ASP A 43 -19.75 28.65 -12.80
C ASP A 43 -18.86 29.73 -13.48
N GLY A 44 -18.21 29.40 -14.59
CA GLY A 44 -17.30 30.28 -15.31
C GLY A 44 -15.84 30.24 -14.81
N THR A 45 -15.54 29.49 -13.78
CA THR A 45 -14.15 29.31 -13.29
C THR A 45 -13.30 28.62 -14.36
N GLU A 46 -12.14 29.19 -14.64
CA GLU A 46 -11.14 28.60 -15.54
C GLU A 46 -9.87 28.23 -14.78
N GLU A 47 -9.37 27.03 -15.02
CA GLU A 47 -8.12 26.57 -14.43
C GLU A 47 -7.32 25.71 -15.43
N THR A 48 -6.02 25.99 -15.51
CA THR A 48 -5.09 25.17 -16.29
C THR A 48 -4.57 24.04 -15.42
N VAL A 49 -4.84 22.81 -15.81
CA VAL A 49 -4.42 21.57 -15.14
C VAL A 49 -3.42 20.79 -15.99
N LEU A 50 -2.75 19.84 -15.39
CA LEU A 50 -1.91 18.85 -16.06
C LEU A 50 -2.57 17.47 -15.88
N PRO A 51 -3.28 16.92 -16.85
CA PRO A 51 -3.80 15.57 -16.80
C PRO A 51 -2.71 14.54 -16.52
N ILE A 52 -3.07 13.49 -15.83
CA ILE A 52 -2.18 12.38 -15.48
C ILE A 52 -2.48 11.16 -16.35
N THR A 53 -1.52 10.24 -16.43
CA THR A 53 -1.74 8.95 -17.12
C THR A 53 -2.66 8.04 -16.28
N SER A 54 -3.27 7.05 -16.95
CA SER A 54 -4.07 6.02 -16.26
C SER A 54 -3.24 5.26 -15.19
N SER A 55 -1.96 5.01 -15.47
CA SER A 55 -1.04 4.39 -14.50
C SER A 55 -0.83 5.27 -13.27
N GLN A 56 -0.60 6.57 -13.45
CA GLN A 56 -0.48 7.51 -12.33
C GLN A 56 -1.78 7.61 -11.53
N PHE A 57 -2.93 7.60 -12.21
CA PHE A 57 -4.24 7.58 -11.55
C PHE A 57 -4.43 6.31 -10.70
N SER A 58 -4.10 5.15 -11.25
CA SER A 58 -4.14 3.87 -10.51
C SER A 58 -3.24 3.89 -9.27
N SER A 59 -2.03 4.47 -9.40
CA SER A 59 -1.12 4.63 -8.25
C SER A 59 -1.71 5.53 -7.16
N LEU A 60 -2.33 6.65 -7.54
CA LEU A 60 -3.00 7.53 -6.58
C LEU A 60 -4.19 6.87 -5.88
N LEU A 61 -4.97 6.04 -6.60
CA LEU A 61 -6.06 5.25 -6.03
C LEU A 61 -5.53 4.23 -5.03
N TYR A 62 -4.45 3.53 -5.38
CA TYR A 62 -3.77 2.60 -4.51
C TYR A 62 -3.27 3.27 -3.23
N ASP A 63 -2.55 4.37 -3.34
CA ASP A 63 -2.05 5.12 -2.18
C ASP A 63 -3.18 5.62 -1.27
N ARG A 64 -4.29 6.07 -1.87
CA ARG A 64 -5.49 6.47 -1.13
C ARG A 64 -6.10 5.29 -0.37
N TRP A 65 -6.18 4.13 -1.01
CA TRP A 65 -6.69 2.91 -0.38
C TRP A 65 -5.79 2.47 0.79
N VAL A 66 -4.47 2.44 0.62
CA VAL A 66 -3.52 2.10 1.69
C VAL A 66 -3.68 3.06 2.87
N ARG A 67 -3.69 4.38 2.60
CA ARG A 67 -3.89 5.39 3.68
C ARG A 67 -5.22 5.21 4.39
N ARG A 68 -6.29 4.86 3.68
CA ARG A 68 -7.58 4.55 4.30
C ARG A 68 -7.50 3.34 5.23
N CYS A 69 -6.85 2.26 4.80
CA CYS A 69 -6.64 1.07 5.64
C CYS A 69 -5.79 1.39 6.88
N GLN A 70 -4.71 2.17 6.71
CA GLN A 70 -3.90 2.67 7.82
C GLN A 70 -4.75 3.46 8.83
N HIS A 71 -5.57 4.38 8.35
CA HIS A 71 -6.46 5.18 9.20
C HIS A 71 -7.50 4.32 9.94
N ILE A 72 -8.07 3.33 9.27
CA ILE A 72 -9.03 2.39 9.91
C ILE A 72 -8.34 1.63 11.05
N VAL A 73 -7.17 1.03 10.79
CA VAL A 73 -6.43 0.26 11.81
C VAL A 73 -6.01 1.16 12.96
N ASP A 74 -5.52 2.36 12.67
CA ASP A 74 -5.13 3.35 13.68
C ASP A 74 -6.32 3.73 14.57
N SER A 75 -7.45 4.10 13.96
CA SER A 75 -8.67 4.51 14.66
C SER A 75 -9.25 3.39 15.52
N VAL A 76 -9.43 2.20 14.95
CA VAL A 76 -10.04 1.05 15.67
C VAL A 76 -9.15 0.55 16.81
N SER A 77 -7.83 0.64 16.65
CA SER A 77 -6.89 0.21 17.70
C SER A 77 -6.55 1.32 18.72
N GLY A 78 -7.09 2.52 18.56
CA GLY A 78 -6.69 3.67 19.38
C GLY A 78 -5.20 4.01 19.24
N GLY A 79 -4.66 3.88 18.04
CA GLY A 79 -3.26 4.16 17.76
C GLY A 79 -2.28 3.05 18.18
N ARG A 80 -2.76 1.89 18.62
CA ARG A 80 -1.91 0.81 19.14
C ARG A 80 -1.31 -0.08 18.06
N LEU A 81 -1.92 -0.19 16.89
CA LEU A 81 -1.48 -1.07 15.81
C LEU A 81 -1.00 -0.28 14.59
N GLY A 82 0.02 -0.82 13.91
CA GLY A 82 0.42 -0.40 12.58
C GLY A 82 -0.30 -1.18 11.49
N TYR A 83 -0.25 -0.67 10.26
CA TYR A 83 -0.73 -1.35 9.06
C TYR A 83 0.24 -1.14 7.92
N VAL A 84 0.63 -2.24 7.29
CA VAL A 84 1.44 -2.24 6.07
C VAL A 84 0.77 -3.10 5.00
N HIS A 85 0.86 -2.65 3.74
CA HIS A 85 0.41 -3.44 2.59
C HIS A 85 1.60 -3.88 1.75
N LEU A 86 1.74 -5.17 1.55
CA LEU A 86 2.73 -5.78 0.68
C LEU A 86 2.15 -5.91 -0.73
N GLN A 87 2.33 -4.89 -1.55
CA GLN A 87 1.71 -4.78 -2.87
C GLN A 87 2.17 -5.85 -3.86
N SER A 88 3.45 -6.18 -3.82
CA SER A 88 4.10 -7.18 -4.68
C SER A 88 5.22 -7.87 -3.92
N MET A 89 5.62 -9.05 -4.37
CA MET A 89 6.75 -9.77 -3.80
C MET A 89 8.06 -9.32 -4.45
N ASN A 90 8.42 -8.04 -4.25
CA ASN A 90 9.61 -7.41 -4.79
C ASN A 90 10.31 -6.50 -3.76
N ASP A 91 11.55 -6.12 -4.07
CA ASP A 91 12.40 -5.31 -3.20
C ASP A 91 11.79 -3.93 -2.84
N ALA A 92 11.12 -3.27 -3.78
CA ALA A 92 10.49 -1.98 -3.52
C ALA A 92 9.38 -2.09 -2.45
N SER A 93 8.53 -3.11 -2.56
CA SER A 93 7.48 -3.39 -1.56
C SER A 93 8.08 -3.80 -0.23
N PHE A 94 9.17 -4.60 -0.24
CA PHE A 94 9.86 -4.98 0.99
C PHE A 94 10.45 -3.79 1.72
N ARG A 95 11.14 -2.89 1.02
CA ARG A 95 11.69 -1.67 1.61
C ARG A 95 10.62 -0.83 2.28
N THR A 96 9.43 -0.75 1.68
CA THR A 96 8.29 -0.02 2.25
C THR A 96 7.85 -0.64 3.56
N ILE A 97 7.54 -1.96 3.58
CA ILE A 97 7.08 -2.62 4.82
C ILE A 97 8.18 -2.64 5.89
N TYR A 98 9.43 -2.85 5.50
CA TYR A 98 10.58 -2.83 6.41
C TYR A 98 10.73 -1.47 7.08
N SER A 99 10.71 -0.39 6.30
CA SER A 99 10.78 0.99 6.80
C SER A 99 9.60 1.34 7.70
N ASP A 100 8.38 0.96 7.30
CA ASP A 100 7.19 1.25 8.09
C ASP A 100 7.16 0.45 9.40
N MET A 101 7.45 -0.84 9.36
CA MET A 101 7.40 -1.70 10.55
C MET A 101 8.49 -1.36 11.56
N LEU A 102 9.73 -1.18 11.11
CA LEU A 102 10.87 -0.90 12.00
C LEU A 102 11.06 0.59 12.32
N GLY A 103 10.45 1.47 11.54
CA GLY A 103 10.48 2.92 11.74
C GLY A 103 9.14 3.46 12.22
N LYS A 104 8.24 3.75 11.31
CA LYS A 104 6.94 4.42 11.56
C LYS A 104 6.11 3.75 12.67
N TYR A 105 6.12 2.42 12.72
CA TYR A 105 5.32 1.63 13.67
C TYR A 105 6.15 0.99 14.77
N ASN A 106 7.41 1.41 14.93
CA ASN A 106 8.30 0.81 15.93
C ASN A 106 7.79 0.96 17.38
N LEU A 107 7.03 2.01 17.68
CA LEU A 107 6.46 2.22 19.02
C LEU A 107 5.04 1.66 19.19
N ARG A 108 4.47 1.03 18.15
CA ARG A 108 3.16 0.38 18.24
C ARG A 108 3.25 -0.99 18.91
N ASP A 109 2.13 -1.51 19.42
CA ASP A 109 2.07 -2.80 20.10
C ASP A 109 2.14 -3.99 19.13
N GLY A 110 1.80 -3.79 17.87
CA GLY A 110 1.80 -4.80 16.83
C GLY A 110 1.52 -4.22 15.44
N CYS A 111 1.48 -5.08 14.42
CA CYS A 111 1.24 -4.66 13.06
C CYS A 111 0.34 -5.62 12.29
N VAL A 112 -0.54 -5.06 11.45
CA VAL A 112 -1.31 -5.78 10.44
C VAL A 112 -0.50 -5.77 9.14
N ILE A 113 -0.16 -6.96 8.62
CA ILE A 113 0.51 -7.17 7.34
C ILE A 113 -0.55 -7.59 6.34
N ASP A 114 -0.88 -6.74 5.39
CA ASP A 114 -1.89 -7.02 4.38
C ASP A 114 -1.21 -7.45 3.07
N THR A 115 -1.51 -8.67 2.62
CA THR A 115 -0.99 -9.23 1.36
C THR A 115 -2.08 -9.39 0.31
N ARG A 116 -3.27 -8.90 0.55
CA ARG A 116 -4.40 -9.07 -0.39
C ARG A 116 -4.08 -8.46 -1.76
N TRP A 117 -4.52 -9.15 -2.81
CA TRP A 117 -4.31 -8.79 -4.23
C TRP A 117 -2.85 -8.74 -4.68
N ASN A 118 -1.95 -9.35 -3.93
CA ASN A 118 -0.54 -9.43 -4.32
C ASN A 118 -0.36 -10.52 -5.40
N GLY A 119 0.13 -10.12 -6.56
CA GLY A 119 0.33 -10.99 -7.72
C GLY A 119 1.58 -11.87 -7.68
N GLY A 120 2.36 -11.84 -6.59
CA GLY A 120 3.57 -12.65 -6.45
C GLY A 120 4.86 -11.91 -6.78
N GLY A 121 5.89 -12.68 -7.05
CA GLY A 121 7.27 -12.29 -7.25
C GLY A 121 8.22 -13.24 -6.53
N ARG A 122 9.21 -12.71 -5.78
CA ARG A 122 10.14 -13.54 -4.98
C ARG A 122 10.58 -12.78 -3.73
N LEU A 123 9.90 -12.98 -2.60
CA LEU A 123 10.17 -12.22 -1.37
C LEU A 123 9.76 -12.96 -0.08
N HIS A 124 9.16 -14.14 -0.14
CA HIS A 124 8.57 -14.79 1.03
C HIS A 124 9.60 -15.07 2.15
N GLU A 125 10.84 -15.37 1.79
CA GLU A 125 11.93 -15.62 2.73
C GLU A 125 12.28 -14.33 3.52
N ASP A 126 12.37 -13.19 2.84
CA ASP A 126 12.68 -11.91 3.49
C ASP A 126 11.57 -11.49 4.47
N VAL A 127 10.32 -11.70 4.08
CA VAL A 127 9.16 -11.42 4.95
C VAL A 127 9.17 -12.35 6.16
N GLU A 128 9.49 -13.64 5.96
CA GLU A 128 9.63 -14.62 7.03
C GLU A 128 10.73 -14.18 8.01
N ILE A 129 11.94 -13.90 7.52
CA ILE A 129 13.08 -13.46 8.34
C ILE A 129 12.73 -12.19 9.13
N LEU A 130 12.05 -11.21 8.50
CA LEU A 130 11.64 -9.98 9.17
C LEU A 130 10.68 -10.25 10.33
N THR A 131 9.80 -11.24 10.23
CA THR A 131 8.69 -11.46 11.17
C THR A 131 8.92 -12.61 12.15
N SER A 132 9.81 -13.56 11.86
CA SER A 132 10.03 -14.78 12.67
C SER A 132 11.29 -14.75 13.53
N GLY A 133 12.21 -13.86 13.27
CA GLY A 133 13.54 -13.84 13.89
C GLY A 133 13.48 -13.90 15.42
N LYS A 134 14.08 -14.94 16.02
CA LYS A 134 14.11 -15.10 17.48
C LYS A 134 15.27 -14.32 18.09
N LYS A 135 14.99 -13.65 19.21
CA LYS A 135 16.04 -12.98 19.99
C LYS A 135 17.06 -14.03 20.49
N TYR A 136 18.34 -13.74 20.29
CA TYR A 136 19.43 -14.58 20.80
C TYR A 136 20.43 -13.81 21.68
N LEU A 137 20.39 -12.47 21.66
CA LEU A 137 21.33 -11.63 22.40
C LEU A 137 20.72 -10.26 22.67
N THR A 138 21.07 -9.63 23.79
CA THR A 138 20.88 -8.20 24.01
C THR A 138 22.25 -7.53 24.03
N GLN A 139 22.44 -6.55 23.16
CA GLN A 139 23.64 -5.71 23.17
C GLN A 139 23.54 -4.68 24.30
N MET A 140 24.56 -4.62 25.12
CA MET A 140 24.63 -3.66 26.22
C MET A 140 25.88 -2.79 26.11
N VAL A 141 25.76 -1.53 26.46
CA VAL A 141 26.89 -0.58 26.54
C VAL A 141 26.85 0.08 27.92
N ARG A 142 27.92 -0.10 28.67
CA ARG A 142 28.07 0.46 30.05
C ARG A 142 26.84 0.18 30.94
N GLY A 143 26.32 -1.04 30.88
CA GLY A 143 25.16 -1.45 31.67
C GLY A 143 23.78 -1.06 31.11
N THR A 144 23.73 -0.30 30.02
CA THR A 144 22.47 0.09 29.37
C THR A 144 22.19 -0.81 28.18
N ALA A 145 20.99 -1.40 28.11
CA ALA A 145 20.55 -2.17 26.96
C ALA A 145 20.33 -1.25 25.77
N MET A 146 21.00 -1.54 24.66
CA MET A 146 20.94 -0.77 23.42
C MET A 146 19.92 -1.34 22.44
N CYS A 147 20.03 -2.62 22.14
CA CYS A 147 19.11 -3.31 21.24
C CYS A 147 19.14 -4.83 21.45
N ASP A 148 18.09 -5.49 21.04
CA ASP A 148 18.04 -6.94 20.91
C ASP A 148 18.55 -7.38 19.54
N MET A 149 19.20 -8.54 19.47
CA MET A 149 19.64 -9.15 18.23
C MET A 149 18.87 -10.42 17.90
N PRO A 150 18.51 -10.63 16.62
CA PRO A 150 18.83 -9.79 15.46
C PRO A 150 18.06 -8.45 15.51
N SER A 151 18.73 -7.34 15.29
CA SER A 151 18.14 -5.99 15.37
C SER A 151 17.24 -5.64 14.18
N ARG A 152 17.36 -6.42 13.08
CA ARG A 152 16.64 -6.19 11.82
C ARG A 152 15.41 -7.09 11.71
N ARG A 153 14.71 -7.32 12.77
CA ARG A 153 13.46 -8.09 12.83
C ARG A 153 12.35 -7.28 13.48
N TYR A 154 11.12 -7.58 13.10
CA TYR A 154 9.96 -7.04 13.81
C TYR A 154 9.63 -8.00 14.96
N ASN A 155 9.83 -7.56 16.18
CA ASN A 155 9.75 -8.40 17.41
C ASN A 155 8.43 -8.30 18.14
N LYS A 156 7.41 -7.71 17.51
CA LYS A 156 6.09 -7.53 18.10
C LYS A 156 5.04 -8.39 17.38
N PRO A 157 3.89 -8.65 18.02
CA PRO A 157 2.84 -9.43 17.40
C PRO A 157 2.41 -8.88 16.03
N THR A 158 2.16 -9.79 15.10
CA THR A 158 1.59 -9.46 13.78
C THR A 158 0.40 -10.35 13.49
N ILE A 159 -0.50 -9.87 12.64
CA ILE A 159 -1.50 -10.68 11.93
C ILE A 159 -1.29 -10.45 10.44
N MET A 160 -1.58 -11.47 9.62
CA MET A 160 -1.49 -11.37 8.18
C MET A 160 -2.86 -11.50 7.54
N LEU A 161 -3.18 -10.56 6.62
CA LEU A 161 -4.39 -10.61 5.81
C LEU A 161 -4.06 -11.21 4.46
N GLN A 162 -4.93 -12.10 3.98
CA GLN A 162 -4.85 -12.73 2.64
C GLN A 162 -6.21 -12.69 1.95
N CYS A 163 -6.22 -12.92 0.65
CA CYS A 163 -7.44 -13.18 -0.12
C CYS A 163 -7.18 -14.19 -1.24
N GLU A 164 -8.24 -14.67 -1.86
CA GLU A 164 -8.22 -15.62 -2.97
C GLU A 164 -7.48 -15.10 -4.22
N ALA A 165 -7.31 -13.80 -4.35
CA ALA A 165 -6.57 -13.17 -5.45
C ALA A 165 -5.06 -13.12 -5.25
N ASN A 166 -4.55 -13.58 -4.10
CA ASN A 166 -3.10 -13.75 -3.93
C ASN A 166 -2.58 -14.81 -4.90
N TYR A 167 -1.44 -14.54 -5.56
CA TYR A 167 -0.92 -15.44 -6.58
C TYR A 167 0.57 -15.75 -6.38
N SER A 168 1.03 -16.91 -6.86
CA SER A 168 2.43 -17.33 -6.89
C SER A 168 3.12 -17.19 -5.51
N ASN A 169 4.22 -16.47 -5.40
CA ASN A 169 4.94 -16.24 -4.14
C ASN A 169 4.09 -15.60 -3.03
N ALA A 170 3.04 -14.84 -3.40
CA ALA A 170 2.06 -14.30 -2.45
C ALA A 170 1.09 -15.36 -1.90
N HIS A 171 1.06 -16.58 -2.45
CA HIS A 171 0.49 -17.76 -1.82
C HIS A 171 1.48 -18.37 -0.81
N GLY A 172 2.75 -18.47 -1.17
CA GLY A 172 3.79 -19.04 -0.28
C GLY A 172 3.95 -18.27 1.02
N THR A 173 3.89 -16.94 0.97
CA THR A 173 4.07 -16.09 2.15
C THR A 173 3.06 -16.36 3.26
N PRO A 174 1.74 -16.35 3.06
CA PRO A 174 0.78 -16.71 4.12
C PRO A 174 0.89 -18.17 4.55
N TRP A 175 1.26 -19.09 3.63
CA TRP A 175 1.51 -20.48 4.00
C TRP A 175 2.67 -20.61 4.98
N VAL A 176 3.83 -19.99 4.68
CA VAL A 176 5.00 -19.98 5.57
C VAL A 176 4.66 -19.31 6.88
N TYR A 177 4.00 -18.17 6.85
CA TYR A 177 3.58 -17.41 8.03
C TYR A 177 2.75 -18.27 9.01
N LYS A 178 1.80 -19.04 8.48
CA LYS A 178 0.99 -19.98 9.26
C LYS A 178 1.79 -21.18 9.74
N HIS A 179 2.59 -21.78 8.85
CA HIS A 179 3.37 -23.00 9.13
C HIS A 179 4.42 -22.76 10.21
N MET A 180 5.07 -21.61 10.20
CA MET A 180 6.06 -21.20 11.20
C MET A 180 5.44 -20.69 12.50
N GLY A 181 4.11 -20.57 12.57
CA GLY A 181 3.42 -20.07 13.75
C GLY A 181 3.76 -18.63 14.11
N ILE A 182 4.07 -17.79 13.09
CA ILE A 182 4.49 -16.40 13.30
C ILE A 182 3.37 -15.57 13.89
N GLY A 183 2.14 -15.75 13.40
CA GLY A 183 0.97 -15.05 13.88
C GLY A 183 -0.32 -15.58 13.27
N LYS A 184 -1.42 -14.87 13.49
CA LYS A 184 -2.74 -15.26 12.99
C LYS A 184 -2.93 -14.86 11.53
N LEU A 185 -3.40 -15.80 10.71
CA LEU A 185 -3.77 -15.58 9.33
C LEU A 185 -5.28 -15.33 9.23
N VAL A 186 -5.70 -14.30 8.50
CA VAL A 186 -7.09 -13.86 8.36
C VAL A 186 -7.43 -13.60 6.90
N GLY A 187 -8.63 -13.96 6.49
CA GLY A 187 -9.16 -13.75 5.14
C GLY A 187 -9.48 -15.05 4.41
N ALA A 188 -9.88 -14.94 3.15
CA ALA A 188 -10.23 -16.09 2.32
C ALA A 188 -8.98 -16.93 2.00
N PRO A 189 -9.11 -18.28 1.92
CA PRO A 189 -8.00 -19.14 1.53
C PRO A 189 -7.44 -18.77 0.15
N VAL A 190 -6.12 -18.78 0.04
CA VAL A 190 -5.45 -18.60 -1.25
C VAL A 190 -5.46 -19.92 -2.01
N PRO A 191 -5.85 -19.96 -3.29
CA PRO A 191 -5.76 -21.16 -4.11
C PRO A 191 -4.28 -21.57 -4.29
N GLY A 192 -4.03 -22.86 -4.48
CA GLY A 192 -2.67 -23.42 -4.59
C GLY A 192 -1.95 -22.99 -5.86
N THR A 193 -1.38 -21.80 -5.87
CA THR A 193 -0.80 -21.17 -7.06
C THR A 193 0.73 -20.96 -6.98
N MET A 194 1.40 -21.51 -5.97
CA MET A 194 2.86 -21.42 -5.85
C MET A 194 3.54 -22.48 -6.72
N THR A 195 3.40 -22.34 -8.02
CA THR A 195 4.09 -23.17 -9.02
C THR A 195 4.99 -22.27 -9.86
N SER A 196 6.26 -22.63 -9.96
CA SER A 196 7.16 -22.01 -10.96
C SER A 196 6.88 -22.59 -12.33
N VAL A 197 6.72 -21.77 -13.32
CA VAL A 197 6.63 -22.12 -14.76
C VAL A 197 7.80 -21.50 -15.49
#